data_15738f0c43530dbd0519c733da8123e1
#
_entry.id   15738f0c43530dbd0519c733da8123e1
#
_cell.length_a   1.000
_cell.length_b   1.000
_cell.length_c   1.000
_cell.angle_alpha   90.00
_cell.angle_beta   90.00
_cell.angle_gamma   90.00
#
_symmetry.space_group_name_H-M   'P 1'
#
loop_
_entity.id
_entity.type
_entity.pdbx_description
1 polymer ?
#
loop_
_entity_poly.entity_id
_entity_poly.type
_entity_poly.pdbx_seq_one_letter_code
_entity_poly.pdbx_strand_id
1 'polypeptide(L)'
;MDLELILSPDDACFRGHFPGNPVVPGSLIMALCLHGIGSRTPRKLHVRHFSFVRFAPPGAYTLTIAEDGPAWRCTLRQGPDIYARGRIEPCA
;
A
#
# COMPACT_ATOMS: atom_id res chain seq x y z
N MET A 1 -10.87 -1.16 7.11
CA MET A 1 -11.21 -0.46 5.85
C MET A 1 -10.50 -1.15 4.70
N ASP A 2 -11.26 -1.56 3.72
CA ASP A 2 -10.71 -2.19 2.53
C ASP A 2 -10.84 -1.25 1.34
N LEU A 3 -9.73 -1.06 0.63
CA LEU A 3 -9.69 -0.26 -0.59
C LEU A 3 -9.38 -1.17 -1.77
N GLU A 4 -10.24 -1.13 -2.78
CA GLU A 4 -10.00 -1.88 -4.01
C GLU A 4 -9.13 -1.05 -4.94
N LEU A 5 -8.02 -1.65 -5.39
CA LEU A 5 -7.07 -1.02 -6.30
C LEU A 5 -7.04 -1.80 -7.61
N ILE A 6 -7.22 -1.08 -8.70
CA ILE A 6 -7.06 -1.66 -10.03
C ILE A 6 -5.92 -0.90 -10.71
N LEU A 7 -4.82 -1.59 -10.93
CA LEU A 7 -3.62 -1.02 -11.53
C LEU A 7 -3.44 -1.59 -12.92
N SER A 8 -3.74 -0.77 -13.92
CA SER A 8 -3.58 -1.13 -15.33
C SER A 8 -2.10 -1.11 -15.71
N PRO A 9 -1.65 -1.99 -16.64
CA PRO A 9 -0.28 -1.93 -17.12
C PRO A 9 0.07 -0.61 -17.82
N ASP A 10 -0.94 0.16 -18.22
CA ASP A 10 -0.75 1.47 -18.86
C ASP A 10 -0.63 2.63 -17.86
N ASP A 11 -0.79 2.36 -16.56
CA ASP A 11 -0.69 3.40 -15.54
C ASP A 11 0.70 4.03 -15.51
N ALA A 12 0.72 5.34 -15.25
CA ALA A 12 1.97 6.10 -15.25
C ALA A 12 2.97 5.60 -14.20
N CYS A 13 2.51 4.95 -13.13
CA CYS A 13 3.36 4.41 -12.09
C CYS A 13 4.32 3.33 -12.60
N PHE A 14 4.02 2.70 -13.73
CA PHE A 14 4.88 1.67 -14.31
C PHE A 14 5.89 2.21 -15.33
N ARG A 15 5.78 3.48 -15.70
CA ARG A 15 6.67 4.08 -16.67
C ARG A 15 8.07 4.23 -16.09
N GLY A 16 9.07 3.77 -16.85
CA GLY A 16 10.45 3.86 -16.42
C GLY A 16 10.88 2.90 -15.34
N HIS A 17 9.94 2.07 -14.86
CA HIS A 17 10.21 1.05 -13.85
C HIS A 17 10.15 -0.33 -14.47
N PHE A 18 11.25 -1.07 -14.38
CA PHE A 18 11.33 -2.46 -14.82
C PHE A 18 10.77 -2.68 -16.24
N PRO A 19 11.38 -2.11 -17.29
CA PRO A 19 10.88 -2.25 -18.66
C PRO A 19 10.68 -3.72 -19.03
N GLY A 20 9.50 -4.05 -19.57
CA GLY A 20 9.14 -5.43 -19.90
C GLY A 20 8.66 -6.28 -18.73
N ASN A 21 8.75 -5.77 -17.51
CA ASN A 21 8.29 -6.48 -16.31
C ASN A 21 7.75 -5.46 -15.30
N PRO A 22 6.56 -4.88 -15.55
CA PRO A 22 6.02 -3.82 -14.70
C PRO A 22 5.70 -4.35 -13.29
N VAL A 23 6.13 -3.59 -12.29
CA VAL A 23 5.91 -3.89 -10.87
C VAL A 23 5.42 -2.63 -10.18
N VAL A 24 4.45 -2.78 -9.29
CA VAL A 24 3.93 -1.65 -8.51
C VAL A 24 5.03 -1.10 -7.60
N PRO A 25 5.36 0.21 -7.68
CA PRO A 25 6.36 0.79 -6.79
C PRO A 25 5.93 0.72 -5.32
N GLY A 26 6.85 0.34 -4.44
CA GLY A 26 6.58 0.29 -3.00
C GLY A 26 6.18 1.65 -2.44
N SER A 27 6.78 2.73 -2.97
CA SER A 27 6.43 4.09 -2.55
C SER A 27 4.98 4.44 -2.84
N LEU A 28 4.41 3.93 -3.93
CA LEU A 28 3.01 4.13 -4.23
C LEU A 28 2.11 3.43 -3.20
N ILE A 29 2.46 2.19 -2.84
CA ILE A 29 1.70 1.43 -1.84
C ILE A 29 1.69 2.17 -0.51
N MET A 30 2.85 2.64 -0.06
CA MET A 30 2.95 3.42 1.17
C MET A 30 2.15 4.72 1.11
N ALA A 31 2.20 5.42 -0.02
CA ALA A 31 1.45 6.65 -0.20
C ALA A 31 -0.06 6.41 -0.14
N LEU A 32 -0.55 5.33 -0.72
CA LEU A 32 -1.96 4.97 -0.66
C LEU A 32 -2.41 4.66 0.77
N CYS A 33 -1.57 3.98 1.55
CA CYS A 33 -1.84 3.71 2.95
C CYS A 33 -1.93 5.00 3.75
N LEU A 34 -0.95 5.88 3.59
CA LEU A 34 -0.92 7.17 4.30
C LEU A 34 -2.12 8.04 3.93
N HIS A 35 -2.50 8.05 2.65
CA HIS A 35 -3.66 8.81 2.19
C HIS A 35 -4.96 8.26 2.81
N GLY A 36 -5.13 6.95 2.81
CA GLY A 36 -6.32 6.31 3.38
C GLY A 36 -6.47 6.58 4.88
N ILE A 37 -5.36 6.51 5.64
CA ILE A 37 -5.37 6.78 7.07
C ILE A 37 -5.53 8.28 7.33
N GLY A 38 -4.85 9.12 6.55
CA GLY A 38 -4.87 10.57 6.70
C GLY A 38 -6.26 11.19 6.55
N SER A 39 -7.15 10.52 5.82
CA SER A 39 -8.54 10.96 5.70
C SER A 39 -9.34 10.73 6.99
N ARG A 40 -8.81 9.98 7.95
CA ARG A 40 -9.49 9.58 9.19
C ARG A 40 -8.91 10.21 10.44
N THR A 41 -7.72 10.83 10.35
CA THR A 41 -7.06 11.44 11.48
C THR A 41 -6.36 12.72 11.06
N PRO A 42 -6.41 13.80 11.86
CA PRO A 42 -5.63 15.02 11.59
C PRO A 42 -4.17 14.92 12.02
N ARG A 43 -3.77 13.82 12.66
CA ARG A 43 -2.42 13.67 13.19
C ARG A 43 -1.42 13.39 12.08
N LYS A 44 -0.19 13.87 12.26
CA LYS A 44 0.91 13.50 11.38
C LYS A 44 1.23 12.02 11.57
N LEU A 45 1.58 11.36 10.48
CA LEU A 45 1.82 9.92 10.44
C LEU A 45 3.24 9.64 9.98
N HIS A 46 3.79 8.52 10.46
CA HIS A 46 5.03 7.99 9.91
C HIS A 46 4.92 6.47 9.71
N VAL A 47 5.65 5.98 8.73
CA VAL A 47 5.73 4.55 8.46
C VAL A 47 6.73 3.93 9.43
N ARG A 48 6.24 3.04 10.29
CA ARG A 48 7.10 2.34 11.25
C ARG A 48 7.97 1.31 10.56
N HIS A 49 7.33 0.47 9.76
CA HIS A 49 8.01 -0.45 8.87
C HIS A 49 7.08 -0.85 7.73
N PHE A 50 7.66 -1.32 6.65
CA PHE A 50 6.90 -1.84 5.52
C PHE A 50 7.70 -2.95 4.86
N SER A 51 7.08 -4.12 4.71
CA SER A 51 7.71 -5.29 4.11
C SER A 51 7.03 -5.60 2.78
N PHE A 52 7.83 -5.72 1.73
CA PHE A 52 7.35 -6.11 0.41
C PHE A 52 7.71 -7.58 0.21
N VAL A 53 6.69 -8.44 0.36
CA VAL A 53 6.87 -9.90 0.35
C VAL A 53 7.02 -10.41 -1.07
N ARG A 54 6.32 -9.79 -2.01
CA ARG A 54 6.31 -10.16 -3.43
C ARG A 54 6.27 -8.91 -4.27
N PHE A 55 6.82 -8.99 -5.48
CA PHE A 55 6.62 -7.95 -6.48
C PHE A 55 5.17 -8.01 -6.97
N ALA A 56 4.49 -6.86 -6.98
CA ALA A 56 3.10 -6.76 -7.39
C ALA A 56 3.01 -6.32 -8.86
N PRO A 57 2.63 -7.23 -9.78
CA PRO A 57 2.40 -6.83 -11.17
C PRO A 57 1.10 -6.03 -11.30
N PRO A 58 0.83 -5.43 -12.47
CA PRO A 58 -0.47 -4.83 -12.73
C PRO A 58 -1.61 -5.81 -12.44
N GLY A 59 -2.71 -5.32 -11.91
CA GLY A 59 -3.85 -6.16 -11.58
C GLY A 59 -4.76 -5.52 -10.54
N ALA A 60 -5.67 -6.34 -10.02
CA ALA A 60 -6.61 -5.92 -8.99
C ALA A 60 -6.13 -6.40 -7.62
N TYR A 61 -6.11 -5.49 -6.67
CA TYR A 61 -5.65 -5.74 -5.30
C TYR A 61 -6.62 -5.19 -4.28
N THR A 62 -6.56 -5.72 -3.07
CA THR A 62 -7.25 -5.16 -1.92
C THR A 62 -6.21 -4.63 -0.94
N LEU A 63 -6.32 -3.35 -0.59
CA LEU A 63 -5.52 -2.74 0.46
C LEU A 63 -6.37 -2.69 1.72
N THR A 64 -6.02 -3.51 2.70
CA THR A 64 -6.71 -3.57 3.99
C THR A 64 -5.98 -2.71 5.00
N ILE A 65 -6.69 -1.79 5.62
CA ILE A 65 -6.17 -0.92 6.68
C ILE A 65 -6.99 -1.18 7.94
N ALA A 66 -6.34 -1.68 8.97
CA ALA A 66 -6.98 -2.03 10.23
C ALA A 66 -6.35 -1.27 11.39
N GLU A 67 -7.19 -0.79 12.31
CA GLU A 67 -6.70 -0.16 13.53
C GLU A 67 -6.03 -1.20 14.44
N ASP A 68 -4.92 -0.81 15.04
CA ASP A 68 -4.15 -1.66 15.95
C ASP A 68 -3.62 -0.80 17.09
N GLY A 69 -4.46 -0.59 18.12
CA GLY A 69 -4.18 0.38 19.18
C GLY A 69 -4.10 1.78 18.59
N PRO A 70 -3.05 2.56 18.90
CA PRO A 70 -2.88 3.90 18.32
C PRO A 70 -2.38 3.88 16.87
N ALA A 71 -2.00 2.71 16.37
CA ALA A 71 -1.41 2.55 15.04
C ALA A 71 -2.39 1.93 14.05
N TRP A 72 -1.94 1.77 12.81
CA TRP A 72 -2.68 1.09 11.76
C TRP A 72 -1.81 0.03 11.11
N ARG A 73 -2.43 -1.10 10.80
CA ARG A 73 -1.80 -2.18 10.07
C ARG A 73 -2.33 -2.16 8.64
N CYS A 74 -1.42 -2.18 7.68
CA CYS A 74 -1.75 -2.14 6.26
C CYS A 74 -1.31 -3.45 5.61
N THR A 75 -2.18 -4.00 4.75
CA THR A 75 -1.89 -5.23 4.01
C THR A 75 -2.36 -5.09 2.58
N LEU A 76 -1.45 -5.28 1.62
CA LEU A 76 -1.80 -5.36 0.21
C LEU A 76 -1.91 -6.83 -0.16
N ARG A 77 -3.07 -7.24 -0.66
CA ARG A 77 -3.31 -8.64 -0.98
C ARG A 77 -4.12 -8.81 -2.27
N GLN A 78 -4.01 -10.00 -2.83
CA GLN A 78 -4.81 -10.44 -3.95
C GLN A 78 -5.34 -11.83 -3.58
N GLY A 79 -6.64 -11.91 -3.25
CA GLY A 79 -7.20 -13.11 -2.65
C GLY A 79 -6.47 -13.46 -1.34
N PRO A 80 -5.99 -14.71 -1.19
CA PRO A 80 -5.24 -15.10 -0.01
C PRO A 80 -3.76 -14.71 -0.04
N ASP A 81 -3.26 -14.20 -1.17
CA ASP A 81 -1.84 -13.88 -1.33
C ASP A 81 -1.52 -12.48 -0.83
N ILE A 82 -0.55 -12.39 0.05
CA ILE A 82 -0.07 -11.12 0.60
C ILE A 82 1.13 -10.65 -0.21
N TYR A 83 1.09 -9.40 -0.67
CA TYR A 83 2.17 -8.77 -1.44
C TYR A 83 2.98 -7.80 -0.61
N ALA A 84 2.33 -7.10 0.32
CA ALA A 84 3.02 -6.15 1.20
C ALA A 84 2.25 -6.02 2.51
N ARG A 85 2.98 -5.67 3.57
CA ARG A 85 2.37 -5.35 4.86
C ARG A 85 3.24 -4.35 5.60
N GLY A 86 2.59 -3.53 6.38
CA GLY A 86 3.30 -2.51 7.13
C GLY A 86 2.53 -1.98 8.31
N ARG A 87 3.20 -1.13 9.08
CA ARG A 87 2.63 -0.48 10.24
C ARG A 87 2.87 1.01 10.13
N ILE A 88 1.81 1.79 10.32
CA ILE A 88 1.84 3.25 10.29
C ILE A 88 1.39 3.75 11.65
N GLU A 89 2.14 4.67 12.21
CA GLU A 89 1.90 5.21 13.55
C GLU A 89 1.73 6.72 13.50
N PRO A 90 0.93 7.30 14.42
CA PRO A 90 0.91 8.75 14.56
C PRO A 90 2.26 9.23 15.14
N CYS A 91 2.72 10.38 14.68
CA CYS A 91 3.87 11.05 15.26
C CYS A 91 3.51 11.53 16.66
N ALA A 92 4.46 11.39 17.55
CA ALA A 92 4.29 11.84 18.94
C ALA A 92 4.11 13.37 19.03
#